data_4769536dfabc6ac5a099d5249e0e5f9e
#
_entry.id   4769536dfabc6ac5a099d5249e0e5f9e
#
_cell.length_a   1.000
_cell.length_b   1.000
_cell.length_c   1.000
_cell.angle_alpha   90.00
_cell.angle_beta   90.00
_cell.angle_gamma   90.00
#
_symmetry.space_group_name_H-M   'P 1'
#
loop_
_entity.id
_entity.type
_entity.pdbx_description
1 polymer ?
#
loop_
_entity_poly.entity_id
_entity_poly.type
_entity_poly.pdbx_seq_one_letter_code
_entity_poly.pdbx_strand_id
1 'polypeptide(L)'
;PHQLPGLRVNNAAGLPVTPGMSLQVETLFTAALGLQAPWRVEKVELNTAKRRIDFEVVCDARRLSCPHCGALEQGVHDRVRKSWRHLDFFQFEAWLHAQVPRVHCGGCGKTTQVSGPWAREGSGFALLFEALALSLCQELPVAQAASQLRVQSHRLWRRIQHYVGQARAQDDMSTVRHIGIDETSVRRGQDYITVVHDLQAKRLLFATPGRSHETVAAFTQDLQAHGGEAAQVEHVCMDMSAAYLKGVRQSLP
;
A
#
# COMPACT_ATOMS: atom_id res chain seq x y z
N PRO A 1 12.41 -7.98 -13.42
CA PRO A 1 12.13 -6.63 -12.95
C PRO A 1 10.66 -6.36 -13.18
N HIS A 2 9.84 -6.69 -12.16
CA HIS A 2 8.40 -6.42 -12.21
C HIS A 2 8.18 -4.99 -11.74
N GLN A 3 7.75 -4.13 -12.67
CA GLN A 3 7.25 -2.80 -12.34
C GLN A 3 5.91 -2.94 -11.62
N LEU A 4 5.80 -2.30 -10.45
CA LEU A 4 4.53 -2.14 -9.74
C LEU A 4 3.57 -1.30 -10.62
N PRO A 5 2.35 -1.78 -10.95
CA PRO A 5 1.40 -0.99 -11.71
C PRO A 5 0.85 0.14 -10.85
N GLY A 6 0.96 1.37 -11.32
CA GLY A 6 0.11 2.48 -10.87
C GLY A 6 0.74 3.66 -10.14
N LEU A 7 2.04 3.71 -9.90
CA LEU A 7 2.68 4.93 -9.39
C LEU A 7 3.16 5.82 -10.56
N ARG A 8 2.26 6.60 -11.13
CA ARG A 8 2.66 7.74 -11.97
C ARG A 8 3.13 8.85 -11.04
N VAL A 9 4.44 9.01 -10.95
CA VAL A 9 5.04 10.25 -10.42
C VAL A 9 4.84 11.27 -11.53
N ASN A 10 3.90 12.20 -11.36
CA ASN A 10 3.77 13.34 -12.24
C ASN A 10 5.06 14.18 -12.12
N ASN A 11 5.84 14.25 -13.18
CA ASN A 11 6.94 15.20 -13.29
C ASN A 11 6.35 16.60 -13.15
N ALA A 12 6.75 17.29 -12.09
CA ALA A 12 6.42 18.69 -11.87
C ALA A 12 6.93 19.50 -13.09
N ALA A 13 6.02 20.11 -13.80
CA ALA A 13 6.37 21.14 -14.79
C ALA A 13 7.19 22.20 -14.05
N GLY A 14 8.41 22.47 -14.54
CA GLY A 14 9.33 23.43 -13.96
C GLY A 14 8.69 24.78 -13.76
N LEU A 15 8.68 25.26 -12.52
CA LEU A 15 8.31 26.64 -12.20
C LEU A 15 9.36 27.57 -12.80
N PRO A 16 8.96 28.68 -13.48
CA PRO A 16 9.91 29.65 -13.96
C PRO A 16 10.60 30.35 -12.79
N VAL A 17 11.90 30.13 -12.64
CA VAL A 17 12.72 30.86 -11.65
C VAL A 17 13.06 32.23 -12.22
N THR A 18 12.41 33.25 -11.71
CA THR A 18 12.81 34.65 -11.98
C THR A 18 14.00 35.01 -11.09
N PRO A 19 15.09 35.61 -11.63
CA PRO A 19 16.25 36.01 -10.84
C PRO A 19 15.87 37.13 -9.86
N GLY A 20 16.10 36.91 -8.56
CA GLY A 20 15.93 37.93 -7.53
C GLY A 20 14.81 37.71 -6.52
N MET A 21 14.01 36.63 -6.62
CA MET A 21 12.98 36.33 -5.63
C MET A 21 13.57 35.50 -4.50
N SER A 22 13.61 36.04 -3.26
CA SER A 22 13.81 35.26 -2.07
C SER A 22 12.68 34.25 -1.97
N LEU A 23 12.96 32.97 -2.23
CA LEU A 23 11.98 31.90 -2.12
C LEU A 23 11.63 31.72 -0.64
N GLN A 24 10.40 32.00 -0.27
CA GLN A 24 9.94 31.73 1.09
C GLN A 24 9.99 30.21 1.36
N VAL A 25 10.40 29.84 2.56
CA VAL A 25 10.60 28.43 2.97
C VAL A 25 9.33 27.61 2.73
N GLU A 26 8.17 28.18 3.02
CA GLU A 26 6.87 27.54 2.84
C GLU A 26 6.56 27.27 1.36
N THR A 27 6.89 28.20 0.49
CA THR A 27 6.74 28.04 -0.97
C THR A 27 7.65 26.93 -1.50
N LEU A 28 8.91 26.93 -1.06
CA LEU A 28 9.88 25.90 -1.42
C LEU A 28 9.36 24.51 -1.03
N PHE A 29 8.91 24.35 0.23
CA PHE A 29 8.42 23.05 0.68
C PHE A 29 7.06 22.68 0.12
N THR A 30 6.19 23.63 -0.20
CA THR A 30 4.96 23.37 -0.97
C THR A 30 5.29 22.70 -2.30
N ALA A 31 6.26 23.22 -3.04
CA ALA A 31 6.72 22.66 -4.30
C ALA A 31 7.46 21.33 -4.10
N ALA A 32 8.38 21.22 -3.12
CA ALA A 32 9.17 20.03 -2.85
C ALA A 32 8.30 18.83 -2.40
N LEU A 33 7.21 19.08 -1.69
CA LEU A 33 6.23 18.08 -1.29
C LEU A 33 5.21 17.75 -2.39
N GLY A 34 5.32 18.40 -3.57
CA GLY A 34 4.40 18.21 -4.69
C GLY A 34 2.97 18.65 -4.40
N LEU A 35 2.79 19.58 -3.44
CA LEU A 35 1.47 20.09 -3.12
C LEU A 35 1.00 21.09 -4.19
N GLN A 36 -0.27 20.97 -4.55
CA GLN A 36 -0.94 21.88 -5.48
C GLN A 36 -2.15 22.49 -4.80
N ALA A 37 -2.57 23.66 -5.30
CA ALA A 37 -3.81 24.28 -4.82
C ALA A 37 -4.97 23.26 -4.82
N PRO A 38 -5.78 23.26 -3.79
CA PRO A 38 -5.87 24.24 -2.69
C PRO A 38 -4.95 23.95 -1.46
N TRP A 39 -3.98 23.06 -1.58
CA TRP A 39 -3.10 22.65 -0.49
C TRP A 39 -1.76 23.38 -0.58
N ARG A 40 -1.28 23.89 0.56
CA ARG A 40 0.04 24.50 0.68
C ARG A 40 0.63 24.28 2.07
N VAL A 41 1.95 24.41 2.16
CA VAL A 41 2.63 24.50 3.46
C VAL A 41 2.40 25.90 4.02
N GLU A 42 1.93 25.98 5.25
CA GLU A 42 1.72 27.24 5.97
C GLU A 42 2.87 27.55 6.94
N LYS A 43 3.45 26.49 7.53
CA LYS A 43 4.53 26.62 8.50
C LYS A 43 5.47 25.44 8.43
N VAL A 44 6.76 25.70 8.66
CA VAL A 44 7.81 24.69 8.78
C VAL A 44 8.49 24.85 10.14
N GLU A 45 8.55 23.77 10.92
CA GLU A 45 9.24 23.74 12.20
C GLU A 45 10.37 22.72 12.17
N LEU A 46 11.60 23.16 12.39
CA LEU A 46 12.78 22.32 12.50
C LEU A 46 13.20 22.17 13.95
N ASN A 47 13.12 20.96 14.49
CA ASN A 47 13.61 20.61 15.81
C ASN A 47 14.89 19.77 15.69
N THR A 48 16.04 20.44 15.80
CA THR A 48 17.36 19.81 15.67
C THR A 48 17.64 18.82 16.79
N ALA A 49 17.18 19.10 18.01
CA ALA A 49 17.39 18.22 19.18
C ALA A 49 16.64 16.89 19.02
N LYS A 50 15.43 16.92 18.47
CA LYS A 50 14.61 15.73 18.19
C LYS A 50 14.89 15.12 16.82
N ARG A 51 15.77 15.72 16.01
CA ARG A 51 16.01 15.36 14.61
C ARG A 51 14.69 15.21 13.83
N ARG A 52 13.85 16.24 13.90
CA ARG A 52 12.51 16.21 13.31
C ARG A 52 12.21 17.53 12.59
N ILE A 53 11.54 17.43 11.45
CA ILE A 53 10.95 18.55 10.71
C ILE A 53 9.45 18.31 10.57
N ASP A 54 8.67 19.31 10.93
CA ASP A 54 7.22 19.29 10.91
C ASP A 54 6.71 20.33 9.91
N PHE A 55 5.84 19.90 8.99
CA PHE A 55 5.18 20.73 7.98
C PHE A 55 3.71 20.87 8.35
N GLU A 56 3.26 22.08 8.67
CA GLU A 56 1.84 22.38 8.81
C GLU A 56 1.27 22.71 7.42
N VAL A 57 0.34 21.87 6.96
CA VAL A 57 -0.31 21.97 5.66
C VAL A 57 -1.75 22.43 5.83
N VAL A 58 -2.14 23.39 5.02
CA VAL A 58 -3.51 23.94 5.02
C VAL A 58 -4.18 23.76 3.67
N CYS A 59 -5.50 23.69 3.72
CA CYS A 59 -6.36 23.71 2.55
C CYS A 59 -7.10 25.05 2.51
N ASP A 60 -6.81 25.87 1.51
CA ASP A 60 -7.40 27.20 1.36
C ASP A 60 -8.82 27.17 0.78
N ALA A 61 -9.28 26.00 0.28
CA ALA A 61 -10.62 25.88 -0.27
C ALA A 61 -11.70 26.01 0.80
N ARG A 62 -12.73 26.77 0.48
CA ARG A 62 -13.96 26.90 1.26
C ARG A 62 -15.06 25.94 0.79
N ARG A 63 -14.96 25.49 -0.46
CA ARG A 63 -15.86 24.54 -1.10
C ARG A 63 -15.05 23.45 -1.77
N LEU A 64 -15.52 22.22 -1.68
CA LEU A 64 -14.83 21.03 -2.20
C LEU A 64 -15.87 20.04 -2.73
N SER A 65 -15.44 19.15 -3.62
CA SER A 65 -16.29 18.05 -4.06
C SER A 65 -16.52 17.05 -2.94
N CYS A 66 -17.73 16.49 -2.87
CA CYS A 66 -18.04 15.42 -1.94
C CYS A 66 -17.27 14.15 -2.29
N PRO A 67 -16.44 13.60 -1.39
CA PRO A 67 -15.69 12.37 -1.70
C PRO A 67 -16.57 11.12 -1.88
N HIS A 68 -17.83 11.16 -1.37
CA HIS A 68 -18.73 10.02 -1.45
C HIS A 68 -19.52 9.94 -2.75
N CYS A 69 -20.09 11.07 -3.22
CA CYS A 69 -20.97 11.07 -4.40
C CYS A 69 -20.49 11.98 -5.53
N GLY A 70 -19.36 12.66 -5.38
CA GLY A 70 -18.81 13.54 -6.40
C GLY A 70 -19.52 14.89 -6.55
N ALA A 71 -20.58 15.19 -5.77
CA ALA A 71 -21.28 16.47 -5.86
C ALA A 71 -20.32 17.63 -5.62
N LEU A 72 -20.27 18.56 -6.58
CA LEU A 72 -19.36 19.71 -6.59
C LEU A 72 -19.78 20.77 -5.57
N GLU A 73 -18.88 21.70 -5.25
CA GLU A 73 -19.13 22.94 -4.52
C GLU A 73 -19.78 22.75 -3.13
N GLN A 74 -19.45 21.67 -2.44
CA GLN A 74 -19.96 21.44 -1.08
C GLN A 74 -19.19 22.26 -0.05
N GLY A 75 -19.89 22.87 0.89
CA GLY A 75 -19.31 23.69 1.95
C GLY A 75 -18.47 22.86 2.93
N VAL A 76 -17.36 23.42 3.39
CA VAL A 76 -16.59 22.82 4.49
C VAL A 76 -17.38 22.94 5.78
N HIS A 77 -17.69 21.80 6.39
CA HIS A 77 -18.41 21.71 7.67
C HIS A 77 -17.48 22.01 8.85
N ASP A 78 -16.37 21.28 8.91
CA ASP A 78 -15.31 21.44 9.91
C ASP A 78 -13.96 20.90 9.40
N ARG A 79 -12.95 20.89 10.27
CA ARG A 79 -11.61 20.37 9.97
C ARG A 79 -11.12 19.47 11.09
N VAL A 80 -10.42 18.38 10.70
CA VAL A 80 -9.84 17.42 11.64
C VAL A 80 -8.33 17.41 11.48
N ARG A 81 -7.60 17.62 12.58
CA ARG A 81 -6.13 17.52 12.57
C ARG A 81 -5.70 16.08 12.37
N LYS A 82 -4.83 15.85 11.38
CA LYS A 82 -4.20 14.56 11.09
C LYS A 82 -2.72 14.74 10.83
N SER A 83 -1.99 13.65 10.99
CA SER A 83 -0.52 13.64 10.81
C SER A 83 -0.08 12.41 10.05
N TRP A 84 0.91 12.58 9.18
CA TRP A 84 1.50 11.51 8.39
C TRP A 84 3.01 11.58 8.45
N ARG A 85 3.66 10.41 8.60
CA ARG A 85 5.09 10.26 8.42
C ARG A 85 5.42 10.38 6.93
N HIS A 86 6.36 11.27 6.58
CA HIS A 86 6.89 11.46 5.24
C HIS A 86 8.32 10.90 5.13
N LEU A 87 8.88 10.84 3.93
CA LEU A 87 10.30 10.57 3.73
C LEU A 87 11.14 11.52 4.57
N ASP A 88 12.26 11.03 5.08
CA ASP A 88 13.19 11.88 5.83
C ASP A 88 13.68 13.04 4.97
N PHE A 89 13.85 14.19 5.60
CA PHE A 89 14.52 15.32 5.01
C PHE A 89 15.93 15.35 5.57
N PHE A 90 16.91 14.90 4.78
CA PHE A 90 18.26 14.58 5.24
C PHE A 90 18.24 13.63 6.46
N GLN A 91 18.82 14.05 7.60
CA GLN A 91 18.83 13.27 8.85
C GLN A 91 17.59 13.49 9.73
N PHE A 92 16.63 14.29 9.30
CA PHE A 92 15.44 14.66 10.08
C PHE A 92 14.24 13.81 9.67
N GLU A 93 13.53 13.26 10.65
CA GLU A 93 12.24 12.67 10.40
C GLU A 93 11.24 13.73 9.96
N ALA A 94 10.63 13.59 8.80
CA ALA A 94 9.66 14.54 8.30
C ALA A 94 8.22 14.09 8.57
N TRP A 95 7.42 15.04 9.04
CA TRP A 95 6.00 14.84 9.35
C TRP A 95 5.15 15.91 8.69
N LEU A 96 4.06 15.49 8.08
CA LEU A 96 3.00 16.35 7.58
C LEU A 96 1.87 16.40 8.60
N HIS A 97 1.43 17.60 8.94
CA HIS A 97 0.27 17.84 9.78
C HIS A 97 -0.71 18.67 8.99
N ALA A 98 -1.97 18.26 8.90
CA ALA A 98 -2.96 19.04 8.20
C ALA A 98 -4.30 19.12 8.96
N GLN A 99 -4.93 20.28 8.84
CA GLN A 99 -6.33 20.49 9.20
C GLN A 99 -7.20 20.06 8.01
N VAL A 100 -7.52 18.77 7.96
CA VAL A 100 -8.21 18.14 6.82
C VAL A 100 -9.70 18.50 6.85
N PRO A 101 -10.25 19.11 5.76
CA PRO A 101 -11.65 19.47 5.70
C PRO A 101 -12.57 18.24 5.72
N ARG A 102 -13.72 18.38 6.39
CA ARG A 102 -14.88 17.53 6.16
C ARG A 102 -15.97 18.38 5.49
N VAL A 103 -16.61 17.81 4.49
CA VAL A 103 -17.71 18.46 3.77
C VAL A 103 -19.04 17.83 4.15
N HIS A 104 -20.05 18.64 4.40
CA HIS A 104 -21.43 18.18 4.50
C HIS A 104 -22.08 18.30 3.13
N CYS A 105 -22.49 17.17 2.56
CA CYS A 105 -23.04 17.12 1.21
C CYS A 105 -24.54 17.25 1.20
N GLY A 106 -25.06 18.28 0.55
CA GLY A 106 -26.50 18.46 0.33
C GLY A 106 -27.15 17.40 -0.55
N GLY A 107 -26.36 16.77 -1.44
CA GLY A 107 -26.87 15.76 -2.37
C GLY A 107 -27.04 14.37 -1.73
N CYS A 108 -26.09 13.92 -0.91
CA CYS A 108 -26.16 12.58 -0.29
C CYS A 108 -26.39 12.63 1.24
N GLY A 109 -26.47 13.80 1.84
CA GLY A 109 -26.70 13.99 3.29
C GLY A 109 -25.56 13.58 4.21
N LYS A 110 -24.39 13.14 3.65
CA LYS A 110 -23.27 12.63 4.44
C LYS A 110 -22.24 13.72 4.72
N THR A 111 -21.64 13.64 5.92
CA THR A 111 -20.43 14.41 6.23
C THR A 111 -19.22 13.52 6.00
N THR A 112 -18.38 13.87 5.03
CA THR A 112 -17.26 13.04 4.58
C THR A 112 -15.96 13.83 4.61
N GLN A 113 -14.87 13.20 5.06
CA GLN A 113 -13.56 13.81 5.07
C GLN A 113 -12.93 13.79 3.67
N VAL A 114 -12.38 14.92 3.26
CA VAL A 114 -11.59 15.04 2.03
C VAL A 114 -10.22 14.41 2.26
N SER A 115 -9.72 13.66 1.29
CA SER A 115 -8.37 13.07 1.35
C SER A 115 -7.33 14.09 0.88
N GLY A 116 -6.21 14.19 1.60
CA GLY A 116 -5.05 14.93 1.12
C GLY A 116 -4.34 14.15 -0.01
N PRO A 117 -3.77 14.82 -1.01
CA PRO A 117 -3.16 14.15 -2.17
C PRO A 117 -1.89 13.35 -1.82
N TRP A 118 -1.32 13.58 -0.65
CA TRP A 118 -0.08 12.94 -0.21
C TRP A 118 -0.27 11.58 0.47
N ALA A 119 -1.49 11.18 0.81
CA ALA A 119 -1.73 9.95 1.56
C ALA A 119 -3.06 9.32 1.15
N ARG A 120 -3.10 7.99 1.14
CA ARG A 120 -4.36 7.26 0.99
C ARG A 120 -5.18 7.30 2.28
N GLU A 121 -6.45 7.06 2.15
CA GLU A 121 -7.37 7.00 3.28
C GLU A 121 -6.94 5.92 4.30
N GLY A 122 -7.08 6.24 5.58
CA GLY A 122 -6.70 5.32 6.67
C GLY A 122 -5.20 5.10 6.86
N SER A 123 -4.33 5.75 6.07
CA SER A 123 -2.89 5.70 6.26
C SER A 123 -2.40 6.79 7.22
N GLY A 124 -1.43 6.46 8.05
CA GLY A 124 -0.61 7.43 8.79
C GLY A 124 0.77 7.66 8.15
N PHE A 125 0.93 7.26 6.87
CA PHE A 125 2.13 7.46 6.07
C PHE A 125 1.79 8.20 4.78
N ALA A 126 2.70 9.05 4.32
CA ALA A 126 2.61 9.62 2.98
C ALA A 126 2.89 8.53 1.92
N LEU A 127 2.36 8.70 0.71
CA LEU A 127 2.51 7.73 -0.39
C LEU A 127 3.97 7.42 -0.70
N LEU A 128 4.83 8.43 -0.75
CA LEU A 128 6.27 8.24 -0.97
C LEU A 128 6.94 7.43 0.14
N PHE A 129 6.51 7.63 1.40
CA PHE A 129 7.02 6.83 2.52
C PHE A 129 6.52 5.38 2.44
N GLU A 130 5.26 5.15 2.04
CA GLU A 130 4.75 3.79 1.80
C GLU A 130 5.52 3.10 0.68
N ALA A 131 5.82 3.81 -0.41
CA ALA A 131 6.60 3.26 -1.52
C ALA A 131 8.00 2.82 -1.10
N LEU A 132 8.72 3.67 -0.36
CA LEU A 132 10.03 3.32 0.20
C LEU A 132 9.93 2.14 1.16
N ALA A 133 8.92 2.13 2.04
CA ALA A 133 8.72 1.05 3.00
C ALA A 133 8.47 -0.31 2.31
N LEU A 134 7.66 -0.32 1.25
CA LEU A 134 7.40 -1.52 0.47
C LEU A 134 8.65 -2.00 -0.27
N SER A 135 9.41 -1.09 -0.89
CA SER A 135 10.67 -1.42 -1.55
C SER A 135 11.68 -2.07 -0.59
N LEU A 136 11.83 -1.51 0.62
CA LEU A 136 12.69 -2.11 1.63
C LEU A 136 12.19 -3.48 2.10
N CYS A 137 10.89 -3.69 2.20
CA CYS A 137 10.32 -4.98 2.60
C CYS A 137 10.42 -6.06 1.51
N GLN A 138 10.74 -5.71 0.26
CA GLN A 138 11.09 -6.68 -0.78
C GLN A 138 12.48 -7.27 -0.58
N GLU A 139 13.41 -6.49 -0.05
CA GLU A 139 14.81 -6.85 0.10
C GLU A 139 15.17 -7.29 1.54
N LEU A 140 14.42 -6.85 2.53
CA LEU A 140 14.72 -7.03 3.95
C LEU A 140 13.54 -7.65 4.71
N PRO A 141 13.82 -8.42 5.77
CA PRO A 141 12.78 -8.79 6.74
C PRO A 141 12.07 -7.54 7.29
N VAL A 142 10.74 -7.63 7.44
CA VAL A 142 9.89 -6.48 7.84
C VAL A 142 10.37 -5.82 9.15
N ALA A 143 10.90 -6.60 10.10
CA ALA A 143 11.45 -6.06 11.34
C ALA A 143 12.70 -5.18 11.10
N GLN A 144 13.57 -5.57 10.16
CA GLN A 144 14.76 -4.78 9.79
C GLN A 144 14.36 -3.53 9.01
N ALA A 145 13.45 -3.66 8.03
CA ALA A 145 12.91 -2.50 7.31
C ALA A 145 12.26 -1.50 8.28
N ALA A 146 11.47 -1.97 9.24
CA ALA A 146 10.86 -1.13 10.27
C ALA A 146 11.89 -0.40 11.13
N SER A 147 12.97 -1.08 11.53
CA SER A 147 14.07 -0.48 12.28
C SER A 147 14.77 0.63 11.49
N GLN A 148 15.09 0.39 10.20
CA GLN A 148 15.70 1.40 9.33
C GLN A 148 14.81 2.63 9.14
N LEU A 149 13.50 2.41 8.96
CA LEU A 149 12.52 3.47 8.79
C LEU A 149 12.11 4.15 10.12
N ARG A 150 12.59 3.65 11.25
CA ARG A 150 12.25 4.14 12.60
C ARG A 150 10.73 4.11 12.87
N VAL A 151 10.08 3.03 12.44
CA VAL A 151 8.65 2.77 12.66
C VAL A 151 8.42 1.41 13.30
N GLN A 152 7.23 1.18 13.83
CA GLN A 152 6.88 -0.11 14.40
C GLN A 152 6.49 -1.12 13.31
N SER A 153 6.99 -2.35 13.40
CA SER A 153 6.79 -3.41 12.40
C SER A 153 5.32 -3.67 12.05
N HIS A 154 4.41 -3.61 13.05
CA HIS A 154 2.99 -3.82 12.81
C HIS A 154 2.36 -2.76 11.90
N ARG A 155 2.93 -1.55 11.84
CA ARG A 155 2.48 -0.51 10.92
C ARG A 155 2.85 -0.86 9.49
N LEU A 156 4.05 -1.44 9.26
CA LEU A 156 4.45 -1.93 7.94
C LEU A 156 3.62 -3.13 7.51
N TRP A 157 3.38 -4.09 8.40
CA TRP A 157 2.52 -5.25 8.10
C TRP A 157 1.14 -4.84 7.59
N ARG A 158 0.49 -3.85 8.20
CA ARG A 158 -0.79 -3.33 7.71
C ARG A 158 -0.68 -2.74 6.30
N ARG A 159 0.47 -2.14 5.94
CA ARG A 159 0.71 -1.62 4.57
C ARG A 159 0.90 -2.74 3.58
N ILE A 160 1.75 -3.70 3.93
CA ILE A 160 1.97 -4.90 3.12
C ILE A 160 0.64 -5.61 2.85
N GLN A 161 -0.14 -5.90 3.88
CA GLN A 161 -1.45 -6.54 3.74
C GLN A 161 -2.39 -5.78 2.79
N HIS A 162 -2.42 -4.45 2.89
CA HIS A 162 -3.25 -3.63 2.01
C HIS A 162 -2.84 -3.79 0.54
N TYR A 163 -1.55 -3.63 0.22
CA TYR A 163 -1.08 -3.69 -1.17
C TYR A 163 -1.08 -5.11 -1.72
N VAL A 164 -0.74 -6.10 -0.91
CA VAL A 164 -0.84 -7.51 -1.28
C VAL A 164 -2.30 -7.88 -1.56
N GLY A 165 -3.24 -7.43 -0.71
CA GLY A 165 -4.67 -7.66 -0.94
C GLY A 165 -5.18 -7.03 -2.24
N GLN A 166 -4.72 -5.81 -2.56
CA GLN A 166 -5.07 -5.16 -3.84
C GLN A 166 -4.48 -5.90 -5.05
N ALA A 167 -3.20 -6.28 -4.98
CA ALA A 167 -2.53 -7.02 -6.04
C ALA A 167 -3.21 -8.38 -6.25
N ARG A 168 -3.54 -9.06 -5.14
CA ARG A 168 -4.22 -10.35 -5.17
C ARG A 168 -5.61 -10.29 -5.78
N ALA A 169 -6.38 -9.24 -5.48
CA ALA A 169 -7.72 -9.04 -6.07
C ALA A 169 -7.70 -8.81 -7.59
N GLN A 170 -6.54 -8.48 -8.15
CA GLN A 170 -6.33 -8.25 -9.59
C GLN A 170 -5.53 -9.38 -10.24
N ASP A 171 -5.20 -10.44 -9.48
CA ASP A 171 -4.39 -11.53 -9.98
C ASP A 171 -5.19 -12.35 -11.00
N ASP A 172 -4.52 -12.75 -12.08
CA ASP A 172 -5.10 -13.62 -13.13
C ASP A 172 -4.34 -14.95 -13.15
N MET A 173 -5.07 -16.04 -12.92
CA MET A 173 -4.56 -17.40 -12.94
C MET A 173 -5.02 -18.22 -14.16
N SER A 174 -5.65 -17.59 -15.14
CA SER A 174 -6.16 -18.26 -16.34
C SER A 174 -5.08 -18.99 -17.15
N THR A 175 -3.81 -18.56 -17.01
CA THR A 175 -2.68 -19.14 -17.74
C THR A 175 -1.88 -20.17 -16.93
N VAL A 176 -2.26 -20.46 -15.69
CA VAL A 176 -1.53 -21.41 -14.84
C VAL A 176 -1.70 -22.84 -15.35
N ARG A 177 -0.56 -23.51 -15.62
CA ARG A 177 -0.51 -24.89 -16.13
C ARG A 177 0.38 -25.80 -15.30
N HIS A 178 1.44 -25.26 -14.72
CA HIS A 178 2.48 -26.01 -14.00
C HIS A 178 2.61 -25.46 -12.58
N ILE A 179 2.23 -26.27 -11.60
CA ILE A 179 2.26 -25.84 -10.19
C ILE A 179 3.23 -26.68 -9.37
N GLY A 180 3.82 -26.03 -8.38
CA GLY A 180 4.58 -26.67 -7.31
C GLY A 180 3.84 -26.51 -5.98
N ILE A 181 3.66 -27.59 -5.24
CA ILE A 181 3.05 -27.60 -3.91
C ILE A 181 4.15 -28.00 -2.91
N ASP A 182 4.35 -27.19 -1.89
CA ASP A 182 5.35 -27.43 -0.85
C ASP A 182 4.81 -26.95 0.50
N GLU A 183 5.49 -27.34 1.56
CA GLU A 183 5.17 -26.91 2.91
C GLU A 183 6.39 -26.25 3.57
N THR A 184 6.11 -25.23 4.39
CA THR A 184 7.12 -24.61 5.21
C THR A 184 6.65 -24.45 6.64
N SER A 185 7.57 -24.57 7.60
CA SER A 185 7.25 -24.37 9.02
C SER A 185 7.29 -22.89 9.37
N VAL A 186 6.24 -22.40 10.02
CA VAL A 186 6.15 -21.00 10.48
C VAL A 186 6.87 -20.80 11.81
N ARG A 187 6.93 -21.84 12.65
CA ARG A 187 7.58 -21.83 13.97
C ARG A 187 8.24 -23.18 14.27
N ARG A 188 9.13 -23.20 15.24
CA ARG A 188 9.56 -24.46 15.85
C ARG A 188 8.34 -25.18 16.43
N GLY A 189 7.98 -26.32 15.86
CA GLY A 189 6.79 -27.08 16.20
C GLY A 189 6.07 -27.57 14.95
N GLN A 190 4.75 -27.79 15.04
CA GLN A 190 3.96 -28.38 13.96
C GLN A 190 3.08 -27.35 13.21
N ASP A 191 3.39 -26.06 13.28
CA ASP A 191 2.68 -25.02 12.53
C ASP A 191 3.23 -24.94 11.11
N TYR A 192 2.54 -25.56 10.17
CA TYR A 192 2.90 -25.55 8.75
C TYR A 192 1.99 -24.64 7.96
N ILE A 193 2.52 -24.10 6.87
CA ILE A 193 1.75 -23.52 5.79
C ILE A 193 2.04 -24.28 4.50
N THR A 194 0.98 -24.58 3.74
CA THR A 194 1.10 -25.02 2.36
C THR A 194 1.26 -23.82 1.46
N VAL A 195 2.21 -23.90 0.55
CA VAL A 195 2.46 -22.88 -0.48
C VAL A 195 2.30 -23.51 -1.86
N VAL A 196 1.68 -22.77 -2.78
CA VAL A 196 1.53 -23.20 -4.17
C VAL A 196 2.17 -22.15 -5.08
N HIS A 197 3.04 -22.61 -5.95
CA HIS A 197 3.81 -21.79 -6.89
C HIS A 197 3.42 -22.07 -8.34
N ASP A 198 3.42 -21.04 -9.17
CA ASP A 198 3.50 -21.16 -10.60
C ASP A 198 4.97 -21.41 -10.99
N LEU A 199 5.25 -22.59 -11.51
CA LEU A 199 6.64 -22.99 -11.86
C LEU A 199 7.13 -22.30 -13.13
N GLN A 200 6.22 -21.89 -14.03
CA GLN A 200 6.58 -21.17 -15.25
C GLN A 200 6.85 -19.69 -14.98
N ALA A 201 5.90 -19.02 -14.33
CA ALA A 201 6.02 -17.61 -13.99
C ALA A 201 6.91 -17.35 -12.75
N LYS A 202 7.33 -18.41 -12.04
CA LYS A 202 8.19 -18.34 -10.82
C LYS A 202 7.61 -17.41 -9.77
N ARG A 203 6.31 -17.54 -9.52
CA ARG A 203 5.57 -16.70 -8.55
C ARG A 203 4.79 -17.56 -7.55
N LEU A 204 4.59 -17.02 -6.36
CA LEU A 204 3.69 -17.60 -5.37
C LEU A 204 2.24 -17.33 -5.82
N LEU A 205 1.44 -18.41 -5.93
CA LEU A 205 0.02 -18.32 -6.25
C LEU A 205 -0.84 -18.29 -4.99
N PHE A 206 -0.54 -19.13 -4.01
CA PHE A 206 -1.40 -19.34 -2.86
C PHE A 206 -0.58 -19.74 -1.63
N ALA A 207 -1.06 -19.37 -0.45
CA ALA A 207 -0.51 -19.80 0.81
C ALA A 207 -1.64 -19.94 1.85
N THR A 208 -1.66 -21.06 2.57
CA THR A 208 -2.70 -21.33 3.58
C THR A 208 -2.11 -22.11 4.77
N PRO A 209 -2.59 -21.87 6.00
CA PRO A 209 -2.21 -22.70 7.14
C PRO A 209 -2.57 -24.18 6.94
N GLY A 210 -1.72 -25.06 7.45
CA GLY A 210 -1.92 -26.50 7.41
C GLY A 210 -1.09 -27.22 6.34
N ARG A 211 -1.19 -28.56 6.31
CA ARG A 211 -0.54 -29.46 5.35
C ARG A 211 -1.42 -30.67 5.02
N SER A 212 -2.72 -30.48 5.00
CA SER A 212 -3.70 -31.54 4.73
C SER A 212 -4.17 -31.50 3.28
N HIS A 213 -4.90 -32.52 2.85
CA HIS A 213 -5.51 -32.54 1.52
C HIS A 213 -6.51 -31.39 1.29
N GLU A 214 -7.07 -30.83 2.36
CA GLU A 214 -7.98 -29.68 2.30
C GLU A 214 -7.27 -28.40 1.82
N THR A 215 -5.96 -28.26 2.06
CA THR A 215 -5.20 -27.13 1.57
C THR A 215 -5.11 -27.09 0.05
N VAL A 216 -5.09 -28.26 -0.61
CA VAL A 216 -5.14 -28.39 -2.06
C VAL A 216 -6.54 -28.02 -2.59
N ALA A 217 -7.59 -28.46 -1.92
CA ALA A 217 -8.97 -28.08 -2.28
C ALA A 217 -9.18 -26.56 -2.13
N ALA A 218 -8.64 -25.94 -1.08
CA ALA A 218 -8.68 -24.50 -0.88
C ALA A 218 -7.93 -23.75 -2.00
N PHE A 219 -6.77 -24.26 -2.42
CA PHE A 219 -6.08 -23.70 -3.60
C PHE A 219 -6.92 -23.79 -4.87
N THR A 220 -7.57 -24.92 -5.13
CA THR A 220 -8.39 -25.10 -6.34
C THR A 220 -9.56 -24.10 -6.37
N GLN A 221 -10.19 -23.84 -5.24
CA GLN A 221 -11.22 -22.81 -5.13
C GLN A 221 -10.67 -21.41 -5.40
N ASP A 222 -9.49 -21.11 -4.87
CA ASP A 222 -8.83 -19.85 -5.08
C ASP A 222 -8.36 -19.67 -6.54
N LEU A 223 -7.85 -20.73 -7.18
CA LEU A 223 -7.51 -20.77 -8.60
C LEU A 223 -8.73 -20.39 -9.46
N GLN A 224 -9.90 -20.99 -9.19
CA GLN A 224 -11.14 -20.69 -9.90
C GLN A 224 -11.62 -19.25 -9.66
N ALA A 225 -11.51 -18.76 -8.44
CA ALA A 225 -11.88 -17.38 -8.10
C ALA A 225 -11.03 -16.32 -8.85
N HIS A 226 -9.84 -16.71 -9.32
CA HIS A 226 -8.92 -15.89 -10.10
C HIS A 226 -8.84 -16.27 -11.59
N GLY A 227 -9.90 -16.88 -12.12
CA GLY A 227 -10.04 -17.18 -13.55
C GLY A 227 -9.28 -18.41 -14.06
N GLY A 228 -8.63 -19.18 -13.20
CA GLY A 228 -7.99 -20.44 -13.57
C GLY A 228 -8.96 -21.62 -13.48
N GLU A 229 -8.64 -22.72 -14.13
CA GLU A 229 -9.42 -23.95 -14.09
C GLU A 229 -8.55 -25.14 -13.67
N ALA A 230 -9.06 -25.98 -12.77
CA ALA A 230 -8.36 -27.17 -12.30
C ALA A 230 -7.97 -28.12 -13.44
N ALA A 231 -8.85 -28.29 -14.43
CA ALA A 231 -8.62 -29.13 -15.61
C ALA A 231 -7.52 -28.62 -16.55
N GLN A 232 -7.10 -27.37 -16.41
CA GLN A 232 -6.00 -26.79 -17.21
C GLN A 232 -4.61 -27.00 -16.58
N VAL A 233 -4.55 -27.49 -15.34
CA VAL A 233 -3.28 -27.80 -14.67
C VAL A 233 -2.73 -29.10 -15.24
N GLU A 234 -1.63 -28.99 -16.00
CA GLU A 234 -1.01 -30.12 -16.71
C GLU A 234 0.01 -30.88 -15.85
N HIS A 235 0.72 -30.15 -14.98
CA HIS A 235 1.79 -30.72 -14.16
C HIS A 235 1.71 -30.21 -12.73
N VAL A 236 1.82 -31.15 -11.79
CA VAL A 236 1.92 -30.87 -10.35
C VAL A 236 3.22 -31.48 -9.82
N CYS A 237 4.12 -30.63 -9.35
CA CYS A 237 5.32 -31.02 -8.63
C CYS A 237 5.07 -30.87 -7.13
N MET A 238 5.25 -31.94 -6.36
CA MET A 238 5.00 -31.91 -4.91
C MET A 238 5.84 -32.98 -4.20
N ASP A 239 5.98 -32.83 -2.87
CA ASP A 239 6.43 -33.92 -2.02
C ASP A 239 5.46 -35.12 -2.11
N MET A 240 5.99 -36.30 -1.92
CA MET A 240 5.26 -37.58 -1.92
C MET A 240 4.40 -37.80 -0.68
N SER A 241 3.94 -36.72 -0.02
CA SER A 241 3.07 -36.78 1.14
C SER A 241 1.71 -37.38 0.77
N ALA A 242 1.23 -38.32 1.58
CA ALA A 242 -0.06 -38.98 1.35
C ALA A 242 -1.24 -37.96 1.32
N ALA A 243 -1.12 -36.87 2.09
CA ALA A 243 -2.11 -35.81 2.14
C ALA A 243 -2.20 -35.06 0.80
N TYR A 244 -1.06 -34.68 0.23
CA TYR A 244 -1.02 -33.95 -1.05
C TYR A 244 -1.41 -34.86 -2.22
N LEU A 245 -0.95 -36.13 -2.24
CA LEU A 245 -1.39 -37.10 -3.22
C LEU A 245 -2.91 -37.27 -3.23
N LYS A 246 -3.53 -37.36 -2.04
CA LYS A 246 -4.99 -37.41 -1.90
C LYS A 246 -5.66 -36.13 -2.43
N GLY A 247 -5.16 -34.98 -2.01
CA GLY A 247 -5.69 -33.67 -2.38
C GLY A 247 -5.68 -33.45 -3.90
N VAL A 248 -4.54 -33.72 -4.54
CA VAL A 248 -4.36 -33.58 -5.98
C VAL A 248 -5.32 -34.51 -6.74
N ARG A 249 -5.40 -35.79 -6.38
CA ARG A 249 -6.33 -36.74 -7.02
C ARG A 249 -7.82 -36.34 -6.89
N GLN A 250 -8.17 -35.64 -5.82
CA GLN A 250 -9.55 -35.21 -5.58
C GLN A 250 -9.90 -33.87 -6.22
N SER A 251 -8.94 -32.96 -6.36
CA SER A 251 -9.21 -31.56 -6.67
C SER A 251 -8.57 -31.08 -7.98
N LEU A 252 -7.58 -31.81 -8.51
CA LEU A 252 -6.84 -31.50 -9.75
C LEU A 252 -6.85 -32.77 -10.63
N PRO A 253 -7.94 -33.05 -11.35
CA PRO A 253 -8.13 -34.27 -12.15
C PRO A 253 -7.19 -34.37 -13.36
#